data_6743edfb8986a9d6cfcbc2a39700c750
#
_entry.id   6743edfb8986a9d6cfcbc2a39700c750
#
_cell.length_a   1.000
_cell.length_b   1.000
_cell.length_c   1.000
_cell.angle_alpha   90.00
_cell.angle_beta   90.00
_cell.angle_gamma   90.00
#
_symmetry.space_group_name_H-M   'P 1'
#
loop_
_entity.id
_entity.type
_entity.pdbx_description
1 polymer ?
#
loop_
_entity_poly.entity_id
_entity_poly.type
_entity_poly.pdbx_seq_one_letter_code
_entity_poly.pdbx_strand_id
1 'polypeptide(L)'
;MTTSENKFCAYPACRKAIVAGRANKKYCCNRCRSAHYQIINHQFISAERQLTKGNRDNERVLKQLLERLSVSTKYKNCIDISKETLCGAGYNLKFTGMAYMSVWDGITIKTFRYNDVILAAHPHQESRYLIRKYHD
;
A
#
# COMPACT_ATOMS: atom_id res chain seq x y z
N MET A 1 -38.15 31.26 14.30
CA MET A 1 -38.24 30.10 13.44
C MET A 1 -36.92 29.88 12.73
N THR A 2 -36.30 28.83 13.09
CA THR A 2 -35.08 28.40 12.39
C THR A 2 -35.45 28.02 10.97
N THR A 3 -34.94 28.75 10.02
CA THR A 3 -34.93 28.32 8.64
C THR A 3 -34.19 26.99 8.60
N SER A 4 -34.92 25.92 8.40
CA SER A 4 -34.31 24.65 8.14
C SER A 4 -33.43 24.78 6.89
N GLU A 5 -32.15 24.66 7.05
CA GLU A 5 -31.25 24.50 5.91
C GLU A 5 -31.76 23.32 5.10
N ASN A 6 -31.96 23.51 3.80
CA ASN A 6 -32.35 22.42 2.91
C ASN A 6 -31.22 21.40 2.84
N LYS A 7 -31.41 20.26 3.47
CA LYS A 7 -30.50 19.14 3.39
C LYS A 7 -30.92 18.24 2.25
N PHE A 8 -29.93 17.79 1.50
CA PHE A 8 -30.13 16.87 0.39
C PHE A 8 -29.52 15.51 0.71
N CYS A 9 -30.12 14.46 0.15
CA CYS A 9 -29.64 13.10 0.34
C CYS A 9 -28.17 12.99 -0.11
N ALA A 10 -27.32 12.43 0.74
CA ALA A 10 -25.90 12.28 0.46
C ALA A 10 -25.60 11.26 -0.63
N TYR A 11 -26.56 10.40 -0.97
CA TYR A 11 -26.38 9.44 -2.07
C TYR A 11 -26.37 10.18 -3.41
N PRO A 12 -25.25 10.16 -4.15
CA PRO A 12 -25.10 10.99 -5.36
C PRO A 12 -26.16 10.73 -6.44
N ALA A 13 -26.67 9.52 -6.54
CA ALA A 13 -27.69 9.17 -7.52
C ALA A 13 -29.10 9.64 -7.14
N CYS A 14 -29.33 10.03 -5.89
CA CYS A 14 -30.63 10.45 -5.41
C CYS A 14 -30.76 11.96 -5.29
N ARG A 15 -30.02 12.57 -4.39
CA ARG A 15 -30.02 14.02 -4.12
C ARG A 15 -31.35 14.65 -3.82
N LYS A 16 -32.35 13.87 -3.38
CA LYS A 16 -33.65 14.40 -2.98
C LYS A 16 -33.54 15.23 -1.69
N ALA A 17 -34.38 16.23 -1.55
CA ALA A 17 -34.46 17.02 -0.33
C ALA A 17 -34.90 16.15 0.84
N ILE A 18 -34.26 16.30 1.99
CA ILE A 18 -34.65 15.64 3.23
C ILE A 18 -35.62 16.54 3.96
N VAL A 19 -36.91 16.15 3.99
CA VAL A 19 -37.99 16.97 4.51
C VAL A 19 -38.26 16.76 6.00
N ALA A 20 -37.95 15.56 6.52
CA ALA A 20 -38.19 15.19 7.91
C ALA A 20 -37.15 14.25 8.43
N GLY A 21 -36.90 14.28 9.73
CA GLY A 21 -35.97 13.40 10.39
C GLY A 21 -35.08 14.12 11.40
N ARG A 22 -34.08 13.38 11.92
CA ARG A 22 -33.13 13.92 12.89
C ARG A 22 -32.23 14.98 12.23
N ALA A 23 -31.69 15.91 13.01
CA ALA A 23 -30.83 16.96 12.53
C ALA A 23 -29.55 16.42 11.82
N ASN A 24 -29.11 15.22 12.16
CA ASN A 24 -27.95 14.56 11.56
C ASN A 24 -28.29 13.59 10.43
N LYS A 25 -29.52 13.58 9.97
CA LYS A 25 -29.95 12.70 8.88
C LYS A 25 -29.28 13.09 7.58
N LYS A 26 -28.56 12.14 6.97
CA LYS A 26 -27.80 12.35 5.74
C LYS A 26 -28.47 11.81 4.50
N TYR A 27 -29.42 10.88 4.65
CA TYR A 27 -30.08 10.18 3.54
C TYR A 27 -31.57 10.31 3.65
N CYS A 28 -32.26 10.38 2.52
CA CYS A 28 -33.71 10.50 2.49
C CYS A 28 -34.42 9.23 3.00
N CYS A 29 -33.80 8.07 2.88
CA CYS A 29 -34.31 6.78 3.32
C CYS A 29 -33.20 5.78 3.51
N ASN A 30 -33.52 4.63 4.14
CA ASN A 30 -32.56 3.57 4.38
C ASN A 30 -32.00 2.93 3.08
N ARG A 31 -32.79 2.93 2.02
CA ARG A 31 -32.38 2.43 0.72
C ARG A 31 -31.19 3.19 0.17
N CYS A 32 -31.25 4.53 0.21
CA CYS A 32 -30.15 5.37 -0.24
C CYS A 32 -28.91 5.22 0.64
N ARG A 33 -29.10 5.12 1.94
CA ARG A 33 -28.02 4.88 2.89
C ARG A 33 -27.28 3.58 2.57
N SER A 34 -28.02 2.49 2.38
CA SER A 34 -27.43 1.18 2.07
C SER A 34 -26.72 1.19 0.73
N ALA A 35 -27.31 1.80 -0.30
CA ALA A 35 -26.73 1.87 -1.63
C ALA A 35 -25.43 2.65 -1.62
N HIS A 36 -25.38 3.80 -0.95
CA HIS A 36 -24.17 4.62 -0.87
C HIS A 36 -23.06 3.91 -0.07
N TYR A 37 -23.43 3.28 1.04
CA TYR A 37 -22.51 2.52 1.87
C TYR A 37 -21.85 1.38 1.07
N GLN A 38 -22.62 0.65 0.26
CA GLN A 38 -22.09 -0.42 -0.58
C GLN A 38 -21.08 0.09 -1.61
N ILE A 39 -21.35 1.25 -2.22
CA ILE A 39 -20.43 1.85 -3.20
C ILE A 39 -19.12 2.23 -2.52
N ILE A 40 -19.16 2.92 -1.39
CA ILE A 40 -17.97 3.34 -0.64
C ILE A 40 -17.16 2.12 -0.20
N ASN A 41 -17.82 1.11 0.35
CA ASN A 41 -17.19 -0.10 0.83
C ASN A 41 -16.54 -0.90 -0.32
N HIS A 42 -17.20 -0.97 -1.47
CA HIS A 42 -16.64 -1.63 -2.65
C HIS A 42 -15.36 -0.94 -3.15
N GLN A 43 -15.37 0.39 -3.21
CA GLN A 43 -14.18 1.16 -3.59
C GLN A 43 -13.02 0.92 -2.62
N PHE A 44 -13.31 0.90 -1.32
CA PHE A 44 -12.30 0.65 -0.29
C PHE A 44 -11.71 -0.76 -0.41
N ILE A 45 -12.54 -1.79 -0.56
CA ILE A 45 -12.10 -3.18 -0.73
C ILE A 45 -11.26 -3.33 -1.99
N SER A 46 -11.66 -2.69 -3.08
CA SER A 46 -10.91 -2.75 -4.34
C SER A 46 -9.51 -2.14 -4.18
N ALA A 47 -9.38 -1.00 -3.50
CA ALA A 47 -8.10 -0.37 -3.22
C ALA A 47 -7.20 -1.26 -2.34
N GLU A 48 -7.76 -1.89 -1.30
CA GLU A 48 -7.03 -2.83 -0.46
C GLU A 48 -6.52 -4.05 -1.25
N ARG A 49 -7.36 -4.60 -2.13
CA ARG A 49 -6.98 -5.74 -2.96
C ARG A 49 -5.83 -5.40 -3.90
N GLN A 50 -5.86 -4.21 -4.49
CA GLN A 50 -4.77 -3.76 -5.36
C GLN A 50 -3.46 -3.61 -4.60
N LEU A 51 -3.51 -3.03 -3.39
CA LEU A 51 -2.35 -2.86 -2.53
C LEU A 51 -1.76 -4.21 -2.11
N THR A 52 -2.62 -5.14 -1.68
CA THR A 52 -2.21 -6.49 -1.29
C THR A 52 -1.58 -7.25 -2.45
N LYS A 53 -2.19 -7.16 -3.64
CA LYS A 53 -1.65 -7.80 -4.85
C LYS A 53 -0.30 -7.24 -5.23
N GLY A 54 -0.15 -5.91 -5.21
CA GLY A 54 1.11 -5.24 -5.55
C GLY A 54 2.24 -5.64 -4.62
N ASN A 55 1.99 -5.69 -3.32
CA ASN A 55 2.98 -6.13 -2.33
C ASN A 55 3.33 -7.61 -2.50
N ARG A 56 2.35 -8.47 -2.79
CA ARG A 56 2.57 -9.90 -3.04
C ARG A 56 3.41 -10.11 -4.29
N ASP A 57 3.15 -9.37 -5.36
CA ASP A 57 3.91 -9.47 -6.60
C ASP A 57 5.36 -9.03 -6.37
N ASN A 58 5.59 -7.96 -5.62
CA ASN A 58 6.93 -7.51 -5.26
C ASN A 58 7.68 -8.54 -4.41
N GLU A 59 7.01 -9.14 -3.43
CA GLU A 59 7.60 -10.20 -2.61
C GLU A 59 8.04 -11.38 -3.49
N ARG A 60 7.22 -11.79 -4.44
CA ARG A 60 7.56 -12.88 -5.37
C ARG A 60 8.78 -12.54 -6.20
N VAL A 61 8.87 -11.32 -6.72
CA VAL A 61 10.04 -10.85 -7.49
C VAL A 61 11.31 -10.93 -6.64
N LEU A 62 11.25 -10.43 -5.40
CA LEU A 62 12.40 -10.45 -4.50
C LEU A 62 12.84 -11.87 -4.15
N LYS A 63 11.91 -12.77 -3.91
CA LYS A 63 12.21 -14.18 -3.64
C LYS A 63 12.85 -14.86 -4.85
N GLN A 64 12.37 -14.59 -6.06
CA GLN A 64 12.95 -15.14 -7.28
C GLN A 64 14.38 -14.63 -7.49
N LEU A 65 14.65 -13.37 -7.21
CA LEU A 65 16.00 -12.81 -7.30
C LEU A 65 16.94 -13.45 -6.28
N LEU A 66 16.48 -13.70 -5.06
CA LEU A 66 17.25 -14.41 -4.04
C LEU A 66 17.64 -15.82 -4.47
N GLU A 67 16.78 -16.51 -5.21
CA GLU A 67 17.04 -17.85 -5.71
C GLU A 67 18.02 -17.87 -6.88
N ARG A 68 18.01 -16.82 -7.71
CA ARG A 68 18.76 -16.79 -8.96
C ARG A 68 20.13 -16.13 -8.86
N LEU A 69 20.30 -15.19 -7.95
CA LEU A 69 21.52 -14.40 -7.86
C LEU A 69 22.40 -14.86 -6.71
N SER A 70 23.71 -14.70 -6.91
CA SER A 70 24.69 -15.03 -5.89
C SER A 70 24.70 -14.00 -4.78
N VAL A 71 24.89 -14.46 -3.55
CA VAL A 71 25.01 -13.60 -2.36
C VAL A 71 26.26 -12.73 -2.45
N SER A 72 26.14 -11.46 -2.05
CA SER A 72 27.25 -10.52 -1.99
C SER A 72 28.31 -10.98 -0.99
N THR A 73 29.58 -10.80 -1.35
CA THR A 73 30.70 -11.06 -0.45
C THR A 73 30.84 -10.01 0.65
N LYS A 74 30.37 -8.79 0.40
CA LYS A 74 30.48 -7.66 1.33
C LYS A 74 29.36 -7.67 2.39
N TYR A 75 28.15 -7.99 1.98
CA TYR A 75 27.00 -8.04 2.89
C TYR A 75 26.49 -9.46 2.99
N LYS A 76 26.74 -10.09 4.14
CA LYS A 76 26.40 -11.48 4.37
C LYS A 76 24.91 -11.75 4.17
N ASN A 77 24.58 -12.78 3.41
CA ASN A 77 23.23 -13.21 3.09
C ASN A 77 22.39 -12.17 2.32
N CYS A 78 23.05 -11.19 1.70
CA CYS A 78 22.39 -10.17 0.90
C CYS A 78 22.78 -10.28 -0.57
N ILE A 79 21.84 -9.92 -1.44
CA ILE A 79 22.10 -9.71 -2.86
C ILE A 79 22.19 -8.21 -3.09
N ASP A 80 23.26 -7.78 -3.77
CA ASP A 80 23.45 -6.38 -4.18
C ASP A 80 22.98 -6.24 -5.63
N ILE A 81 21.96 -5.43 -5.87
CA ILE A 81 21.31 -5.31 -7.17
C ILE A 81 21.06 -3.83 -7.52
N SER A 82 21.21 -3.49 -8.79
CA SER A 82 20.88 -2.14 -9.27
C SER A 82 19.38 -1.94 -9.32
N LYS A 83 18.94 -0.68 -9.17
CA LYS A 83 17.53 -0.30 -9.32
C LYS A 83 16.98 -0.72 -10.67
N GLU A 84 17.77 -0.57 -11.75
CA GLU A 84 17.34 -0.92 -13.10
C GLU A 84 17.08 -2.42 -13.23
N THR A 85 17.97 -3.24 -12.69
CA THR A 85 17.80 -4.70 -12.71
C THR A 85 16.60 -5.11 -11.84
N LEU A 86 16.43 -4.49 -10.70
CA LEU A 86 15.30 -4.74 -9.80
C LEU A 86 13.95 -4.45 -10.49
N CYS A 87 13.83 -3.28 -11.08
CA CYS A 87 12.61 -2.88 -11.81
C CYS A 87 12.42 -3.71 -13.08
N GLY A 88 13.51 -4.06 -13.76
CA GLY A 88 13.47 -4.93 -14.93
C GLY A 88 12.98 -6.35 -14.62
N ALA A 89 13.17 -6.81 -13.39
CA ALA A 89 12.67 -8.11 -12.93
C ALA A 89 11.17 -8.07 -12.57
N GLY A 90 10.54 -6.89 -12.59
CA GLY A 90 9.13 -6.73 -12.31
C GLY A 90 8.80 -6.06 -10.99
N TYR A 91 9.80 -5.61 -10.23
CA TYR A 91 9.55 -4.89 -8.97
C TYR A 91 8.90 -3.53 -9.24
N ASN A 92 7.81 -3.24 -8.53
CA ASN A 92 7.10 -1.99 -8.65
C ASN A 92 7.37 -1.12 -7.41
N LEU A 93 8.06 0.01 -7.61
CA LEU A 93 8.45 0.93 -6.54
C LEU A 93 7.26 1.56 -5.81
N LYS A 94 6.07 1.48 -6.37
CA LYS A 94 4.84 2.01 -5.77
C LYS A 94 4.39 1.21 -4.54
N PHE A 95 4.71 -0.09 -4.48
CA PHE A 95 4.28 -1.00 -3.41
C PHE A 95 5.45 -1.33 -2.51
N THR A 96 5.52 -0.68 -1.36
CA THR A 96 6.70 -0.72 -0.48
C THR A 96 6.59 -1.70 0.69
N GLY A 97 5.49 -2.44 0.82
CA GLY A 97 5.31 -3.29 1.99
C GLY A 97 5.37 -2.48 3.29
N MET A 98 5.97 -3.04 4.33
CA MET A 98 6.18 -2.35 5.59
C MET A 98 7.51 -1.60 5.55
N ALA A 99 7.44 -0.26 5.52
CA ALA A 99 8.64 0.59 5.50
C ALA A 99 9.10 0.91 6.93
N TYR A 100 10.41 0.81 7.16
CA TYR A 100 11.02 1.19 8.44
C TYR A 100 12.48 1.60 8.23
N MET A 101 13.10 2.18 9.25
CA MET A 101 14.50 2.56 9.20
C MET A 101 15.34 1.48 9.88
N SER A 102 16.45 1.09 9.27
CA SER A 102 17.40 0.14 9.84
C SER A 102 18.82 0.67 9.72
N VAL A 103 19.74 0.10 10.49
CA VAL A 103 21.14 0.54 10.49
C VAL A 103 22.02 -0.52 9.80
N TRP A 104 22.76 -0.08 8.78
CA TRP A 104 23.71 -0.90 8.03
C TRP A 104 25.04 -0.15 7.95
N ASP A 105 26.11 -0.79 8.42
CA ASP A 105 27.45 -0.15 8.47
C ASP A 105 27.43 1.20 9.19
N GLY A 106 26.62 1.34 10.26
CA GLY A 106 26.49 2.58 11.00
C GLY A 106 25.64 3.65 10.32
N ILE A 107 25.06 3.36 9.16
CA ILE A 107 24.23 4.28 8.39
C ILE A 107 22.78 3.87 8.50
N THR A 108 21.91 4.84 8.81
CA THR A 108 20.45 4.62 8.85
C THR A 108 19.89 4.67 7.44
N ILE A 109 19.26 3.59 7.00
CA ILE A 109 18.71 3.47 5.65
C ILE A 109 17.26 3.03 5.67
N LYS A 110 16.54 3.41 4.61
CA LYS A 110 15.14 3.02 4.41
C LYS A 110 15.07 1.56 4.00
N THR A 111 14.23 0.80 4.70
CA THR A 111 14.10 -0.64 4.52
C THR A 111 12.63 -1.00 4.33
N PHE A 112 12.37 -1.96 3.44
CA PHE A 112 11.03 -2.43 3.15
C PHE A 112 10.92 -3.91 3.44
N ARG A 113 9.96 -4.30 4.28
CA ARG A 113 9.73 -5.70 4.61
C ARG A 113 8.51 -6.25 3.88
N TYR A 114 8.68 -7.42 3.27
CA TYR A 114 7.65 -8.21 2.62
C TYR A 114 7.63 -9.60 3.25
N ASN A 115 6.92 -9.79 4.35
CA ASN A 115 6.90 -11.06 5.10
C ASN A 115 8.31 -11.63 5.35
N ASP A 116 8.77 -12.53 4.49
CA ASP A 116 10.02 -13.28 4.67
C ASP A 116 11.22 -12.66 3.98
N VAL A 117 11.04 -11.54 3.29
CA VAL A 117 12.10 -10.91 2.50
C VAL A 117 12.19 -9.42 2.78
N ILE A 118 13.40 -8.88 2.75
CA ILE A 118 13.68 -7.47 3.00
C ILE A 118 14.38 -6.88 1.79
N LEU A 119 13.95 -5.68 1.40
CA LEU A 119 14.63 -4.82 0.45
C LEU A 119 15.12 -3.58 1.18
N ALA A 120 16.43 -3.33 1.14
CA ALA A 120 17.03 -2.16 1.78
C ALA A 120 17.77 -1.32 0.76
N ALA A 121 17.73 0.00 0.89
CA ALA A 121 18.58 0.89 0.10
C ALA A 121 20.05 0.62 0.42
N HIS A 122 20.93 0.65 -0.60
CA HIS A 122 22.34 0.45 -0.36
C HIS A 122 22.91 1.58 0.50
N PRO A 123 23.67 1.29 1.56
CA PRO A 123 24.12 2.33 2.50
C PRO A 123 25.16 3.29 1.89
N HIS A 124 25.87 2.91 0.85
CA HIS A 124 26.97 3.70 0.28
C HIS A 124 26.79 4.06 -1.20
N GLN A 125 25.86 3.43 -1.91
CA GLN A 125 25.70 3.63 -3.35
C GLN A 125 24.25 3.97 -3.68
N GLU A 126 24.04 5.10 -4.35
CA GLU A 126 22.74 5.46 -4.87
C GLU A 126 22.30 4.48 -5.97
N SER A 127 20.99 4.34 -6.13
CA SER A 127 20.39 3.49 -7.16
C SER A 127 20.74 2.00 -7.06
N ARG A 128 21.16 1.54 -5.90
CA ARG A 128 21.38 0.12 -5.62
C ARG A 128 20.60 -0.29 -4.39
N TYR A 129 20.29 -1.57 -4.32
CA TYR A 129 19.51 -2.17 -3.23
C TYR A 129 20.13 -3.46 -2.76
N LEU A 130 19.86 -3.80 -1.51
CA LEU A 130 20.24 -5.07 -0.90
C LEU A 130 18.98 -5.87 -0.61
N ILE A 131 18.98 -7.15 -1.01
CA ILE A 131 17.87 -8.06 -0.77
C ILE A 131 18.36 -9.20 0.11
N ARG A 132 17.60 -9.52 1.16
CA ARG A 132 17.90 -10.68 2.02
C ARG A 132 16.63 -11.31 2.55
N LYS A 133 16.73 -12.55 3.04
CA LYS A 133 15.64 -13.16 3.81
C LYS A 133 15.53 -12.49 5.17
N TYR A 134 14.30 -12.34 5.64
CA TYR A 134 14.04 -11.86 6.98
C TYR A 134 14.11 -13.05 7.95
N HIS A 135 14.92 -12.90 8.99
CA HIS A 135 15.02 -13.87 10.08
C HIS A 135 14.69 -13.15 11.38
N ASP A 136 13.82 -13.73 12.17
CA ASP A 136 13.51 -13.25 13.53
C ASP A 136 14.70 -13.42 14.46
#